data_8380821e430a9ebd39ee4fd150016fb0
#
_entry.id   8380821e430a9ebd39ee4fd150016fb0
#
_cell.length_a   1.000
_cell.length_b   1.000
_cell.length_c   1.000
_cell.angle_alpha   90.00
_cell.angle_beta   90.00
_cell.angle_gamma   90.00
#
_symmetry.space_group_name_H-M   'P 1'
#
loop_
_entity.id
_entity.type
_entity.pdbx_description
1 polymer ?
#
loop_
_entity_poly.entity_id
_entity_poly.type
_entity_poly.pdbx_seq_one_letter_code
_entity_poly.pdbx_strand_id
1 'polypeptide(L)'
;MLRLRHPSPHDTVTVLLRRLSRQHHLAENRNSFLTRVPASDDPPPEATLPSRVRAARAAFDLVDQLDEQQQLTESDKEILMFWLLAHSTLELRDAMHAFGVVPRATATRITAAALHLPDYLVELAYAEQSNLQRAGLLIVHGTAGTLFEVIQLNESLVARVRQ
;
A
#
# COMPACT_ATOMS: atom_id res chain seq x y z
N MET A 1 -16.38 -6.05 21.11
CA MET A 1 -15.50 -6.67 20.10
C MET A 1 -16.12 -6.47 18.72
N LEU A 2 -15.80 -5.39 18.05
CA LEU A 2 -16.22 -5.16 16.67
C LEU A 2 -15.32 -6.02 15.78
N ARG A 3 -15.85 -7.15 15.31
CA ARG A 3 -15.28 -7.84 14.17
C ARG A 3 -15.38 -6.87 12.99
N LEU A 4 -14.28 -6.24 12.65
CA LEU A 4 -14.14 -5.58 11.36
C LEU A 4 -14.48 -6.65 10.31
N ARG A 5 -15.65 -6.52 9.70
CA ARG A 5 -15.96 -7.26 8.48
C ARG A 5 -14.88 -6.87 7.51
N HIS A 6 -13.99 -7.82 7.19
CA HIS A 6 -13.01 -7.59 6.13
C HIS A 6 -13.80 -7.17 4.90
N PRO A 7 -13.51 -5.97 4.34
CA PRO A 7 -14.15 -5.58 3.10
C PRO A 7 -13.87 -6.67 2.08
N SER A 8 -14.77 -6.88 1.16
CA SER A 8 -14.51 -7.86 0.10
C SER A 8 -13.19 -7.49 -0.59
N PRO A 9 -12.40 -8.45 -1.06
CA PRO A 9 -11.13 -8.17 -1.74
C PRO A 9 -11.25 -7.15 -2.87
N HIS A 10 -12.41 -7.10 -3.52
CA HIS A 10 -12.74 -6.13 -4.56
C HIS A 10 -12.84 -4.71 -4.00
N ASP A 11 -13.47 -4.56 -2.83
CA ASP A 11 -13.71 -3.24 -2.23
C ASP A 11 -12.42 -2.63 -1.70
N THR A 12 -11.45 -3.44 -1.25
CA THR A 12 -10.20 -2.97 -0.66
C THR A 12 -9.39 -2.10 -1.63
N VAL A 13 -9.18 -2.56 -2.86
CA VAL A 13 -8.42 -1.79 -3.87
C VAL A 13 -9.14 -0.49 -4.21
N THR A 14 -10.45 -0.52 -4.40
CA THR A 14 -11.26 0.67 -4.70
C THR A 14 -11.21 1.69 -3.57
N VAL A 15 -11.31 1.24 -2.32
CA VAL A 15 -11.21 2.11 -1.14
C VAL A 15 -9.84 2.76 -1.06
N LEU A 16 -8.77 2.00 -1.27
CA LEU A 16 -7.41 2.52 -1.25
C LEU A 16 -7.18 3.56 -2.36
N LEU A 17 -7.64 3.29 -3.57
CA LEU A 17 -7.57 4.25 -4.68
C LEU A 17 -8.28 5.57 -4.37
N ARG A 18 -9.49 5.49 -3.81
CA ARG A 18 -10.25 6.67 -3.40
C ARG A 18 -9.54 7.47 -2.31
N ARG A 19 -8.93 6.80 -1.34
CA ARG A 19 -8.16 7.45 -0.28
C ARG A 19 -6.89 8.09 -0.81
N LEU A 20 -6.14 7.40 -1.67
CA LEU A 20 -4.94 7.94 -2.30
C LEU A 20 -5.22 9.15 -3.17
N SER A 21 -6.30 9.16 -3.94
CA SER A 21 -6.66 10.30 -4.78
C SER A 21 -6.88 11.59 -3.98
N ARG A 22 -7.32 11.49 -2.73
CA ARG A 22 -7.51 12.62 -1.82
C ARG A 22 -6.19 13.15 -1.24
N GLN A 23 -5.10 12.37 -1.33
CA GLN A 23 -3.82 12.69 -0.71
C GLN A 23 -2.82 13.33 -1.67
N HIS A 24 -3.16 13.55 -2.93
CA HIS A 24 -2.25 14.15 -3.91
C HIS A 24 -1.73 15.55 -3.52
N HIS A 25 -2.44 16.25 -2.63
CA HIS A 25 -1.97 17.54 -2.08
C HIS A 25 -0.77 17.40 -1.15
N LEU A 26 -0.47 16.21 -0.65
CA LEU A 26 0.69 15.94 0.21
C LEU A 26 2.00 15.86 -0.58
N ALA A 27 1.93 15.65 -1.89
CA ALA A 27 3.10 15.70 -2.77
C ALA A 27 3.44 17.15 -3.07
N GLU A 28 4.65 17.60 -2.72
CA GLU A 28 5.11 19.00 -2.94
C GLU A 28 5.29 19.37 -4.41
N ASN A 29 5.03 18.47 -5.33
CA ASN A 29 5.27 18.67 -6.74
C ASN A 29 4.10 19.41 -7.41
N ARG A 30 4.11 20.75 -7.31
CA ARG A 30 3.19 21.65 -8.03
C ARG A 30 3.34 21.60 -9.57
N ASN A 31 4.31 20.86 -10.09
CA ASN A 31 4.65 20.82 -11.52
C ASN A 31 4.39 19.47 -12.19
N SER A 32 3.81 18.50 -11.53
CA SER A 32 3.31 17.33 -12.25
C SER A 32 2.03 17.71 -12.98
N PHE A 33 2.16 18.17 -14.21
CA PHE A 33 1.07 18.21 -15.15
C PHE A 33 0.41 16.82 -15.19
N LEU A 34 -0.74 16.72 -14.49
CA LEU A 34 -1.93 16.03 -14.94
C LEU A 34 -1.72 14.67 -15.62
N THR A 35 -1.26 13.69 -14.89
CA THR A 35 -1.94 12.43 -15.08
C THR A 35 -3.13 12.49 -14.13
N ARG A 36 -4.26 12.91 -14.65
CA ARG A 36 -5.55 12.75 -14.03
C ARG A 36 -5.67 11.27 -13.69
N VAL A 37 -5.37 10.91 -12.44
CA VAL A 37 -5.99 9.70 -11.91
C VAL A 37 -7.48 10.05 -11.95
N PRO A 38 -8.26 9.43 -12.82
CA PRO A 38 -9.66 9.72 -12.83
C PRO A 38 -10.16 9.40 -11.44
N ALA A 39 -10.63 10.41 -10.71
CA ALA A 39 -11.57 10.23 -9.64
C ALA A 39 -12.86 9.78 -10.30
N SER A 40 -12.80 8.64 -11.00
CA SER A 40 -13.97 8.08 -11.62
C SER A 40 -14.67 7.29 -10.52
N ASP A 41 -15.78 7.80 -10.08
CA ASP A 41 -16.80 6.98 -9.44
C ASP A 41 -17.31 5.87 -10.39
N ASP A 42 -16.74 5.81 -11.59
CA ASP A 42 -17.04 4.78 -12.56
C ASP A 42 -16.52 3.44 -12.08
N PRO A 43 -17.34 2.40 -12.11
CA PRO A 43 -16.90 1.06 -11.77
C PRO A 43 -15.71 0.68 -12.68
N PRO A 44 -14.69 0.00 -12.14
CA PRO A 44 -13.57 -0.44 -12.92
C PRO A 44 -14.04 -1.34 -14.08
N PRO A 45 -13.38 -1.28 -15.23
CA PRO A 45 -13.75 -2.13 -16.35
C PRO A 45 -13.78 -3.60 -15.91
N GLU A 46 -14.82 -4.32 -16.28
CA GLU A 46 -15.10 -5.71 -15.86
C GLU A 46 -13.88 -6.63 -16.05
N ALA A 47 -13.06 -6.37 -17.07
CA ALA A 47 -11.85 -7.15 -17.36
C ALA A 47 -10.77 -7.07 -16.25
N THR A 48 -10.77 -6.02 -15.42
CA THR A 48 -9.77 -5.83 -14.35
C THR A 48 -10.21 -6.42 -13.02
N LEU A 49 -11.50 -6.67 -12.83
CA LEU A 49 -12.07 -7.17 -11.58
C LEU A 49 -11.51 -8.54 -11.16
N PRO A 50 -11.44 -9.56 -12.03
CA PRO A 50 -10.92 -10.87 -11.65
C PRO A 50 -9.45 -10.83 -11.20
N SER A 51 -8.62 -9.99 -11.85
CA SER A 51 -7.21 -9.86 -11.48
C SER A 51 -7.02 -9.14 -10.15
N ARG A 52 -7.82 -8.11 -9.86
CA ARG A 52 -7.82 -7.42 -8.56
C ARG A 52 -8.23 -8.34 -7.42
N VAL A 53 -9.30 -9.11 -7.60
CA VAL A 53 -9.79 -10.06 -6.61
C VAL A 53 -8.75 -11.14 -6.33
N ARG A 54 -8.10 -11.64 -7.37
CA ARG A 54 -7.03 -12.63 -7.25
C ARG A 54 -5.84 -12.08 -6.48
N ALA A 55 -5.35 -10.90 -6.87
CA ALA A 55 -4.23 -10.24 -6.19
C ALA A 55 -4.54 -9.96 -4.72
N ALA A 56 -5.74 -9.46 -4.41
CA ALA A 56 -6.15 -9.21 -3.05
C ALA A 56 -6.21 -10.50 -2.22
N ARG A 57 -6.80 -11.56 -2.75
CA ARG A 57 -6.86 -12.85 -2.07
C ARG A 57 -5.47 -13.41 -1.80
N ALA A 58 -4.59 -13.42 -2.81
CA ALA A 58 -3.22 -13.88 -2.67
C ALA A 58 -2.44 -13.05 -1.63
N ALA A 59 -2.66 -11.74 -1.59
CA ALA A 59 -2.04 -10.86 -0.59
C ALA A 59 -2.56 -11.17 0.82
N PHE A 60 -3.86 -11.37 1.02
CA PHE A 60 -4.44 -11.77 2.31
C PHE A 60 -3.86 -13.09 2.80
N ASP A 61 -3.88 -14.13 1.96
CA ASP A 61 -3.36 -15.44 2.31
C ASP A 61 -1.86 -15.38 2.68
N LEU A 62 -1.09 -14.57 1.96
CA LEU A 62 0.33 -14.38 2.23
C LEU A 62 0.57 -13.67 3.56
N VAL A 63 -0.19 -12.62 3.86
CA VAL A 63 -0.07 -11.88 5.13
C VAL A 63 -0.44 -12.78 6.31
N ASP A 64 -1.48 -13.58 6.20
CA ASP A 64 -1.87 -14.55 7.24
C ASP A 64 -0.76 -15.57 7.50
N GLN A 65 -0.13 -16.11 6.45
CA GLN A 65 1.02 -17.03 6.58
C GLN A 65 2.22 -16.35 7.26
N LEU A 66 2.49 -15.09 6.93
CA LEU A 66 3.60 -14.35 7.53
C LEU A 66 3.31 -13.98 8.99
N ASP A 67 2.06 -13.69 9.34
CA ASP A 67 1.66 -13.43 10.73
C ASP A 67 1.92 -14.63 11.64
N GLU A 68 1.58 -15.84 11.18
CA GLU A 68 1.87 -17.07 11.92
C GLU A 68 3.37 -17.25 12.21
N GLN A 69 4.24 -16.78 11.32
CA GLN A 69 5.70 -16.94 11.43
C GLN A 69 6.38 -15.80 12.18
N GLN A 70 5.89 -14.57 12.00
CA GLN A 70 6.59 -13.34 12.41
C GLN A 70 5.90 -12.58 13.55
N GLN A 71 4.71 -13.00 13.96
CA GLN A 71 3.91 -12.32 14.99
C GLN A 71 3.72 -10.82 14.69
N LEU A 72 3.13 -10.54 13.54
CA LEU A 72 2.89 -9.18 13.08
C LEU A 72 1.79 -8.50 13.90
N THR A 73 1.91 -7.21 14.15
CA THR A 73 0.81 -6.41 14.70
C THR A 73 -0.29 -6.20 13.65
N GLU A 74 -1.48 -5.81 14.06
CA GLU A 74 -2.56 -5.47 13.10
C GLU A 74 -2.13 -4.37 12.13
N SER A 75 -1.42 -3.34 12.63
CA SER A 75 -0.88 -2.28 11.79
C SER A 75 0.17 -2.79 10.79
N ASP A 76 1.05 -3.69 11.22
CA ASP A 76 2.05 -4.31 10.34
C ASP A 76 1.36 -5.09 9.21
N LYS A 77 0.30 -5.84 9.52
CA LYS A 77 -0.47 -6.60 8.53
C LYS A 77 -1.14 -5.68 7.52
N GLU A 78 -1.76 -4.59 7.97
CA GLU A 78 -2.42 -3.62 7.09
C GLU A 78 -1.41 -2.92 6.17
N ILE A 79 -0.25 -2.52 6.70
CA ILE A 79 0.82 -1.88 5.94
C ILE A 79 1.40 -2.84 4.90
N LEU A 80 1.69 -4.07 5.30
CA LEU A 80 2.21 -5.10 4.40
C LEU A 80 1.19 -5.42 3.29
N MET A 81 -0.09 -5.56 3.64
CA MET A 81 -1.18 -5.76 2.68
C MET A 81 -1.24 -4.62 1.66
N PHE A 82 -1.19 -3.39 2.12
CA PHE A 82 -1.21 -2.20 1.26
C PHE A 82 -0.08 -2.24 0.22
N TRP A 83 1.14 -2.51 0.65
CA TRP A 83 2.28 -2.57 -0.25
C TRP A 83 2.23 -3.76 -1.21
N LEU A 84 1.77 -4.92 -0.76
CA LEU A 84 1.54 -6.07 -1.64
C LEU A 84 0.52 -5.75 -2.74
N LEU A 85 -0.58 -5.10 -2.39
CA LEU A 85 -1.59 -4.67 -3.36
C LEU A 85 -1.06 -3.59 -4.31
N ALA A 86 -0.29 -2.63 -3.80
CA ALA A 86 0.32 -1.59 -4.61
C ALA A 86 1.30 -2.15 -5.66
N HIS A 87 2.01 -3.22 -5.34
CA HIS A 87 2.89 -3.92 -6.28
C HIS A 87 2.14 -4.85 -7.25
N SER A 88 0.96 -5.35 -6.86
CA SER A 88 0.26 -6.41 -7.59
C SER A 88 -0.87 -5.90 -8.48
N THR A 89 -1.39 -4.71 -8.21
CA THR A 89 -2.47 -4.10 -8.97
C THR A 89 -1.98 -2.87 -9.73
N LEU A 90 -2.26 -2.82 -11.03
CA LEU A 90 -1.77 -1.76 -11.90
C LEU A 90 -2.28 -0.39 -11.44
N GLU A 91 -3.54 -0.31 -11.09
CA GLU A 91 -4.20 0.95 -10.73
C GLU A 91 -3.62 1.56 -9.44
N LEU A 92 -3.35 0.73 -8.41
CA LEU A 92 -2.70 1.22 -7.19
C LEU A 92 -1.26 1.64 -7.47
N ARG A 93 -0.54 0.88 -8.28
CA ARG A 93 0.82 1.22 -8.67
C ARG A 93 0.87 2.56 -9.40
N ASP A 94 -0.02 2.78 -10.36
CA ASP A 94 -0.10 4.03 -11.12
C ASP A 94 -0.49 5.20 -10.21
N ALA A 95 -1.43 5.01 -9.29
CA ALA A 95 -1.81 6.01 -8.29
C ALA A 95 -0.64 6.38 -7.38
N MET A 96 0.18 5.40 -6.98
CA MET A 96 1.37 5.62 -6.16
C MET A 96 2.47 6.37 -6.94
N HIS A 97 2.70 6.02 -8.20
CA HIS A 97 3.66 6.72 -9.05
C HIS A 97 3.26 8.18 -9.31
N ALA A 98 1.97 8.49 -9.33
CA ALA A 98 1.46 9.84 -9.55
C ALA A 98 1.88 10.85 -8.45
N PHE A 99 2.31 10.40 -7.27
CA PHE A 99 2.86 11.27 -6.23
C PHE A 99 4.25 11.82 -6.59
N GLY A 100 4.96 11.18 -7.51
CA GLY A 100 6.32 11.56 -7.88
C GLY A 100 7.33 11.33 -6.76
N VAL A 101 8.35 12.19 -6.69
CA VAL A 101 9.40 12.12 -5.67
C VAL A 101 8.92 12.76 -4.38
N VAL A 102 8.97 12.00 -3.29
CA VAL A 102 8.54 12.43 -1.96
C VAL A 102 9.60 12.11 -0.91
N PRO A 103 9.72 12.91 0.17
CA PRO A 103 10.53 12.55 1.32
C PRO A 103 9.86 11.44 2.14
N ARG A 104 10.65 10.74 2.96
CA ARG A 104 10.17 9.66 3.84
C ARG A 104 8.98 10.08 4.70
N ALA A 105 9.01 11.28 5.28
CA ALA A 105 7.92 11.77 6.12
C ALA A 105 6.60 11.88 5.34
N THR A 106 6.65 12.30 4.09
CA THR A 106 5.47 12.35 3.21
C THR A 106 5.00 10.95 2.85
N ALA A 107 5.90 10.01 2.56
CA ALA A 107 5.56 8.61 2.31
C ALA A 107 4.82 7.98 3.52
N THR A 108 5.29 8.26 4.73
CA THR A 108 4.62 7.84 5.97
C THR A 108 3.20 8.38 6.07
N ARG A 109 3.01 9.67 5.81
CA ARG A 109 1.68 10.32 5.86
C ARG A 109 0.73 9.80 4.78
N ILE A 110 1.23 9.54 3.58
CA ILE A 110 0.43 8.96 2.49
C ILE A 110 -0.06 7.55 2.89
N THR A 111 0.83 6.73 3.41
CA THR A 111 0.49 5.38 3.88
C THR A 111 -0.54 5.43 5.02
N ALA A 112 -0.32 6.28 6.01
CA ALA A 112 -1.22 6.46 7.14
C ALA A 112 -2.63 6.90 6.69
N ALA A 113 -2.70 7.85 5.77
CA ALA A 113 -3.95 8.34 5.22
C ALA A 113 -4.69 7.28 4.38
N ALA A 114 -3.96 6.51 3.57
CA ALA A 114 -4.54 5.43 2.77
C ALA A 114 -5.16 4.33 3.65
N LEU A 115 -4.53 4.02 4.77
CA LEU A 115 -4.96 2.96 5.69
C LEU A 115 -5.87 3.46 6.82
N HIS A 116 -6.07 4.78 6.95
CA HIS A 116 -6.72 5.40 8.11
C HIS A 116 -6.05 5.02 9.44
N LEU A 117 -4.74 4.90 9.41
CA LEU A 117 -3.92 4.69 10.60
C LEU A 117 -3.37 6.02 11.12
N PRO A 118 -3.16 6.15 12.42
CA PRO A 118 -2.36 7.25 12.96
C PRO A 118 -0.93 7.23 12.42
N ASP A 119 -0.37 8.39 12.13
CA ASP A 119 1.00 8.53 11.58
C ASP A 119 2.04 7.78 12.41
N TYR A 120 1.94 7.83 13.74
CA TYR A 120 2.90 7.18 14.64
C TYR A 120 2.94 5.66 14.49
N LEU A 121 1.83 5.00 14.14
CA LEU A 121 1.82 3.55 13.90
C LEU A 121 2.58 3.19 12.62
N VAL A 122 2.46 4.02 11.59
CA VAL A 122 3.23 3.84 10.37
C VAL A 122 4.71 4.15 10.60
N GLU A 123 5.02 5.19 11.38
CA GLU A 123 6.40 5.49 11.77
C GLU A 123 7.05 4.35 12.55
N LEU A 124 6.32 3.72 13.47
CA LEU A 124 6.81 2.54 14.21
C LEU A 124 7.06 1.35 13.26
N ALA A 125 6.16 1.11 12.31
CA ALA A 125 6.31 0.04 11.33
C ALA A 125 7.47 0.29 10.35
N TYR A 126 7.81 1.56 10.10
CA TYR A 126 8.93 1.97 9.24
C TYR A 126 10.25 2.20 9.99
N ALA A 127 10.28 2.03 11.30
CA ALA A 127 11.50 2.12 12.07
C ALA A 127 12.44 0.94 11.78
N GLU A 128 13.76 1.16 11.86
CA GLU A 128 14.77 0.13 11.58
C GLU A 128 14.63 -1.13 12.43
N GLN A 129 14.09 -0.99 13.65
CA GLN A 129 13.87 -2.09 14.58
C GLN A 129 12.47 -2.69 14.50
N SER A 130 11.65 -2.26 13.52
CA SER A 130 10.30 -2.79 13.35
C SER A 130 10.32 -4.27 12.97
N ASN A 131 9.22 -4.95 13.27
CA ASN A 131 9.06 -6.35 12.87
C ASN A 131 9.15 -6.53 11.35
N LEU A 132 8.60 -5.59 10.58
CA LEU A 132 8.62 -5.63 9.13
C LEU A 132 10.03 -5.54 8.55
N GLN A 133 10.88 -4.64 9.08
CA GLN A 133 12.26 -4.52 8.61
C GLN A 133 13.15 -5.66 9.13
N ARG A 134 13.02 -6.03 10.41
CA ARG A 134 13.80 -7.13 10.99
C ARG A 134 13.52 -8.48 10.33
N ALA A 135 12.28 -8.72 9.92
CA ALA A 135 11.89 -9.90 9.18
C ALA A 135 12.29 -9.86 7.68
N GLY A 136 12.84 -8.74 7.22
CA GLY A 136 13.22 -8.55 5.82
C GLY A 136 12.01 -8.48 4.87
N LEU A 137 10.83 -8.11 5.37
CA LEU A 137 9.61 -8.02 4.58
C LEU A 137 9.56 -6.74 3.76
N LEU A 138 10.07 -5.64 4.33
CA LEU A 138 10.25 -4.36 3.64
C LEU A 138 11.53 -3.66 4.11
N ILE A 139 11.99 -2.72 3.31
CA ILE A 139 13.12 -1.85 3.59
C ILE A 139 12.67 -0.41 3.42
N VAL A 140 12.99 0.44 4.38
CA VAL A 140 12.68 1.87 4.32
C VAL A 140 13.96 2.66 4.12
N HIS A 141 14.01 3.43 3.04
CA HIS A 141 15.14 4.29 2.73
C HIS A 141 14.96 5.69 3.32
N GLY A 142 16.04 6.28 3.80
CA GLY A 142 16.03 7.62 4.38
C GLY A 142 16.03 8.76 3.37
N THR A 143 16.35 8.47 2.10
CA THR A 143 16.43 9.44 1.01
C THR A 143 15.08 9.62 0.32
N ALA A 144 14.83 10.85 -0.20
CA ALA A 144 13.66 11.09 -1.02
C ALA A 144 13.71 10.27 -2.33
N GLY A 145 12.55 9.85 -2.80
CA GLY A 145 12.39 9.07 -4.01
C GLY A 145 10.91 8.88 -4.33
N THR A 146 10.59 8.10 -5.34
CA THR A 146 9.22 7.63 -5.53
C THR A 146 8.80 6.81 -4.31
N LEU A 147 7.50 6.63 -4.09
CA LEU A 147 7.03 5.84 -2.95
C LEU A 147 7.63 4.42 -2.92
N PHE A 148 7.81 3.80 -4.10
CA PHE A 148 8.43 2.47 -4.22
C PHE A 148 9.95 2.45 -4.01
N GLU A 149 10.63 3.58 -4.17
CA GLU A 149 12.04 3.74 -3.84
C GLU A 149 12.25 4.01 -2.35
N VAL A 150 11.35 4.78 -1.74
CA VAL A 150 11.39 5.06 -0.29
C VAL A 150 11.02 3.83 0.52
N ILE A 151 10.00 3.10 0.11
CA ILE A 151 9.53 1.87 0.75
C ILE A 151 9.65 0.72 -0.26
N GLN A 152 10.63 -0.13 -0.05
CA GLN A 152 10.87 -1.29 -0.91
C GLN A 152 10.34 -2.56 -0.25
N LEU A 153 9.44 -3.24 -0.92
CA LEU A 153 8.95 -4.55 -0.51
C LEU A 153 9.93 -5.64 -0.97
N ASN A 154 10.04 -6.71 -0.19
CA ASN A 154 10.83 -7.86 -0.57
C ASN A 154 10.30 -8.47 -1.88
N GLU A 155 11.16 -8.59 -2.89
CA GLU A 155 10.78 -9.03 -4.24
C GLU A 155 10.18 -10.45 -4.26
N SER A 156 10.62 -11.32 -3.36
CA SER A 156 10.06 -12.67 -3.26
C SER A 156 8.59 -12.67 -2.86
N LEU A 157 8.17 -11.72 -2.02
CA LEU A 157 6.77 -11.56 -1.62
C LEU A 157 5.93 -11.06 -2.80
N VAL A 158 6.45 -10.10 -3.54
CA VAL A 158 5.78 -9.56 -4.75
C VAL A 158 5.57 -10.67 -5.78
N ALA A 159 6.60 -11.48 -6.01
CA ALA A 159 6.53 -12.61 -6.94
C ALA A 159 5.44 -13.62 -6.54
N ARG A 160 5.31 -13.91 -5.23
CA ARG A 160 4.29 -14.85 -4.72
C ARG A 160 2.85 -14.36 -4.94
N VAL A 161 2.61 -13.07 -4.87
CA VAL A 161 1.27 -12.49 -5.07
C VAL A 161 0.91 -12.39 -6.55
N ARG A 162 1.91 -12.26 -7.42
CA ARG A 162 1.70 -12.16 -8.89
C ARG A 162 1.48 -13.50 -9.58
N GLN A 163 1.82 -14.59 -8.92
CA GLN A 163 1.58 -15.94 -9.43
C GLN A 163 0.11 -16.33 -9.33
#